data_9150722da1480e4a23b12ca9b159b6c1
#
_entry.id   9150722da1480e4a23b12ca9b159b6c1
#
_cell.length_a   1.000
_cell.length_b   1.000
_cell.length_c   1.000
_cell.angle_alpha   90.00
_cell.angle_beta   90.00
_cell.angle_gamma   90.00
#
_symmetry.space_group_name_H-M   'P 1'
#
loop_
_entity.id
_entity.type
_entity.pdbx_description
1 polymer ?
#
loop_
_entity_poly.entity_id
_entity_poly.type
_entity_poly.pdbx_seq_one_letter_code
_entity_poly.pdbx_strand_id
1 'polypeptide(L)'
;ALGGNLWLLATGTGIAPFISLLRDPTTYDHFDQIHVYWSVRKAEDLKAFDSFLQEQDIKYTAIVTQDPEWTGHNKRITTFIGAGQIVPNLEPKEHKIMICGSLDFNKEVATMFDGWGFKEGTNKEAGTFVQEKAFVG
;
A
#
# COMPACT_ATOMS: atom_id res chain seq x y z
N ALA A 1 -5.20 0.42 16.63
CA ALA A 1 -6.64 0.28 16.73
C ALA A 1 -7.11 -1.03 16.13
N LEU A 2 -8.12 -1.60 16.72
CA LEU A 2 -8.72 -2.84 16.22
C LEU A 2 -9.87 -2.49 15.29
N GLY A 3 -10.00 -3.24 14.21
CA GLY A 3 -11.04 -3.03 13.21
C GLY A 3 -10.64 -2.02 12.15
N GLY A 4 -11.54 -1.72 11.23
CA GLY A 4 -11.30 -0.81 10.12
C GLY A 4 -10.46 -1.41 9.01
N ASN A 5 -9.84 -0.55 8.22
CA ASN A 5 -9.10 -0.93 7.02
C ASN A 5 -7.61 -0.63 7.15
N LEU A 6 -6.81 -1.60 6.73
CA LEU A 6 -5.36 -1.41 6.53
C LEU A 6 -5.11 -1.31 5.02
N TRP A 7 -4.41 -0.25 4.63
CA TRP A 7 -4.03 -0.02 3.25
C TRP A 7 -2.51 -0.08 3.13
N LEU A 8 -2.00 -1.03 2.35
CA LEU A 8 -0.58 -1.22 2.11
C LEU A 8 -0.28 -0.79 0.68
N LEU A 9 0.46 0.30 0.53
CA LEU A 9 0.78 0.90 -0.76
C LEU A 9 2.27 0.76 -1.02
N ALA A 10 2.64 -0.03 -2.01
CA ALA A 10 4.04 -0.34 -2.29
C ALA A 10 4.40 -0.15 -3.76
N THR A 11 5.62 0.30 -4.01
CA THR A 11 6.21 0.32 -5.35
C THR A 11 7.48 -0.51 -5.34
N GLY A 12 7.69 -1.30 -6.41
CA GLY A 12 8.91 -2.06 -6.60
C GLY A 12 9.26 -2.96 -5.42
N THR A 13 10.50 -2.85 -4.96
CA THR A 13 11.01 -3.65 -3.84
C THR A 13 10.41 -3.26 -2.48
N GLY A 14 9.70 -2.15 -2.42
CA GLY A 14 9.01 -1.71 -1.20
C GLY A 14 7.95 -2.66 -0.71
N ILE A 15 7.57 -3.67 -1.49
CA ILE A 15 6.64 -4.70 -1.07
C ILE A 15 7.20 -5.60 0.04
N ALA A 16 8.52 -5.76 0.13
CA ALA A 16 9.15 -6.73 1.03
C ALA A 16 8.77 -6.54 2.52
N PRO A 17 8.78 -5.32 3.10
CA PRO A 17 8.32 -5.14 4.48
C PRO A 17 6.87 -5.55 4.68
N PHE A 18 6.02 -5.36 3.68
CA PHE A 18 4.62 -5.75 3.77
C PHE A 18 4.44 -7.27 3.70
N ILE A 19 5.31 -7.97 2.98
CA ILE A 19 5.28 -9.43 2.96
C ILE A 19 5.53 -9.97 4.38
N SER A 20 6.50 -9.41 5.11
CA SER A 20 6.75 -9.80 6.50
C SER A 20 5.54 -9.53 7.38
N LEU A 21 4.90 -8.39 7.21
CA LEU A 21 3.70 -8.03 7.96
C LEU A 21 2.56 -9.01 7.68
N LEU A 22 2.37 -9.40 6.42
CA LEU A 22 1.30 -10.30 6.00
C LEU A 22 1.55 -11.77 6.38
N ARG A 23 2.79 -12.12 6.75
CA ARG A 23 3.11 -13.45 7.29
C ARG A 23 2.81 -13.56 8.77
N ASP A 24 2.58 -12.45 9.45
CA ASP A 24 2.27 -12.43 10.88
C ASP A 24 0.75 -12.59 11.06
N PRO A 25 0.28 -13.69 11.68
CA PRO A 25 -1.15 -13.90 11.88
C PRO A 25 -1.83 -12.80 12.68
N THR A 26 -1.10 -12.14 13.58
CA THR A 26 -1.70 -11.08 14.41
C THR A 26 -2.11 -9.86 13.60
N THR A 27 -1.54 -9.66 12.42
CA THR A 27 -1.95 -8.55 11.55
C THR A 27 -3.43 -8.67 11.17
N TYR A 28 -3.88 -9.88 10.90
CA TYR A 28 -5.27 -10.13 10.48
C TYR A 28 -6.28 -9.97 11.62
N ASP A 29 -5.81 -10.06 12.86
CA ASP A 29 -6.67 -9.88 14.03
C ASP A 29 -6.97 -8.40 14.31
N HIS A 30 -6.15 -7.49 13.78
CA HIS A 30 -6.24 -6.07 14.08
C HIS A 30 -7.11 -5.28 13.11
N PHE A 31 -7.42 -5.82 11.94
CA PHE A 31 -8.15 -5.11 10.89
C PHE A 31 -9.29 -5.95 10.34
N ASP A 32 -10.38 -5.28 9.99
CA ASP A 32 -11.52 -5.93 9.34
C ASP A 32 -11.20 -6.29 7.89
N GLN A 33 -10.47 -5.40 7.20
CA GLN A 33 -10.04 -5.62 5.82
C GLN A 33 -8.63 -5.10 5.61
N ILE A 34 -7.87 -5.84 4.79
CA ILE A 34 -6.52 -5.46 4.40
C ILE A 34 -6.50 -5.32 2.87
N HIS A 35 -6.02 -4.17 2.41
CA HIS A 35 -5.92 -3.85 0.98
C HIS A 35 -4.45 -3.67 0.63
N VAL A 36 -4.00 -4.31 -0.44
CA VAL A 36 -2.62 -4.20 -0.91
C VAL A 36 -2.63 -3.70 -2.36
N TYR A 37 -1.95 -2.59 -2.60
CA TYR A 37 -1.67 -2.08 -3.94
C TYR A 37 -0.17 -2.17 -4.16
N TRP A 38 0.24 -2.94 -5.13
CA TRP A 38 1.65 -3.12 -5.46
C TRP A 38 1.89 -2.74 -6.92
N SER A 39 2.70 -1.71 -7.14
CA SER A 39 3.02 -1.20 -8.46
C SER A 39 4.45 -1.55 -8.83
N VAL A 40 4.63 -2.12 -10.00
CA VAL A 40 5.94 -2.45 -10.58
C VAL A 40 6.01 -1.95 -12.02
N ARG A 41 7.21 -1.91 -12.59
CA ARG A 41 7.41 -1.45 -13.97
C ARG A 41 7.07 -2.52 -15.00
N LYS A 42 7.47 -3.76 -14.75
CA LYS A 42 7.28 -4.88 -15.67
C LYS A 42 6.53 -6.02 -15.01
N ALA A 43 5.74 -6.74 -15.78
CA ALA A 43 4.96 -7.87 -15.25
C ALA A 43 5.84 -8.93 -14.59
N GLU A 44 7.04 -9.17 -15.11
CA GLU A 44 7.96 -10.15 -14.51
C GLU A 44 8.37 -9.81 -13.09
N ASP A 45 8.33 -8.54 -12.72
CA ASP A 45 8.68 -8.10 -11.36
C ASP A 45 7.66 -8.57 -10.32
N LEU A 46 6.46 -8.94 -10.74
CA LEU A 46 5.44 -9.47 -9.84
C LEU A 46 5.75 -10.88 -9.35
N LYS A 47 6.58 -11.63 -10.09
CA LYS A 47 6.84 -13.05 -9.81
C LYS A 47 7.36 -13.33 -8.42
N ALA A 48 8.04 -12.36 -7.82
CA ALA A 48 8.63 -12.54 -6.50
C ALA A 48 7.57 -12.85 -5.42
N PHE A 49 6.43 -12.18 -5.46
CA PHE A 49 5.45 -12.26 -4.38
C PHE A 49 4.00 -12.36 -4.83
N ASP A 50 3.73 -12.36 -6.13
CA ASP A 50 2.36 -12.35 -6.65
C ASP A 50 1.55 -13.54 -6.13
N SER A 51 2.10 -14.75 -6.23
CA SER A 51 1.42 -15.96 -5.76
C SER A 51 1.14 -15.91 -4.27
N PHE A 52 2.12 -15.46 -3.48
CA PHE A 52 1.94 -15.30 -2.04
C PHE A 52 0.77 -14.35 -1.74
N LEU A 53 0.74 -13.19 -2.40
CA LEU A 53 -0.29 -12.17 -2.16
C LEU A 53 -1.68 -12.67 -2.55
N GLN A 54 -1.79 -13.41 -3.64
CA GLN A 54 -3.08 -13.96 -4.08
C GLN A 54 -3.66 -14.99 -3.11
N GLU A 55 -2.81 -15.66 -2.32
CA GLU A 55 -3.23 -16.67 -1.36
C GLU A 55 -3.68 -16.10 -0.02
N GLN A 56 -3.40 -14.82 0.25
CA GLN A 56 -3.74 -14.22 1.54
C GLN A 56 -5.19 -13.73 1.58
N ASP A 57 -5.72 -13.59 2.79
CA ASP A 57 -7.05 -13.04 3.02
C ASP A 57 -7.00 -11.51 2.95
N ILE A 58 -6.75 -11.00 1.77
CA ILE A 58 -6.58 -9.58 1.48
C ILE A 58 -7.24 -9.22 0.15
N LYS A 59 -7.44 -7.94 -0.06
CA LYS A 59 -7.82 -7.39 -1.36
C LYS A 59 -6.55 -6.88 -2.04
N TYR A 60 -6.09 -7.63 -3.03
CA TYR A 60 -4.82 -7.36 -3.69
C TYR A 60 -5.02 -6.81 -5.09
N THR A 61 -4.36 -5.71 -5.40
CA THR A 61 -4.35 -5.08 -6.72
C THR A 61 -2.92 -4.95 -7.21
N ALA A 62 -2.60 -5.65 -8.30
CA ALA A 62 -1.31 -5.55 -8.97
C ALA A 62 -1.39 -4.50 -10.07
N ILE A 63 -0.36 -3.66 -10.15
CA ILE A 63 -0.25 -2.59 -11.15
C ILE A 63 1.08 -2.71 -11.87
N VAL A 64 1.05 -2.67 -13.19
CA VAL A 64 2.27 -2.70 -14.03
C VAL A 64 2.23 -1.49 -14.95
N THR A 65 3.21 -0.59 -14.78
CA THR A 65 3.14 0.74 -15.39
C THR A 65 3.90 0.88 -16.71
N GLN A 66 4.86 0.01 -17.00
CA GLN A 66 5.75 0.16 -18.15
C GLN A 66 5.94 -1.12 -18.95
N ASP A 67 4.88 -1.91 -19.07
CA ASP A 67 4.92 -3.16 -19.84
C ASP A 67 3.76 -3.18 -20.84
N PRO A 68 4.02 -2.99 -22.14
CA PRO A 68 2.95 -2.91 -23.13
C PRO A 68 2.18 -4.23 -23.31
N GLU A 69 2.74 -5.35 -22.89
CA GLU A 69 2.06 -6.65 -22.97
C GLU A 69 1.10 -6.90 -21.81
N TRP A 70 1.18 -6.08 -20.76
CA TRP A 70 0.31 -6.21 -19.60
C TRP A 70 -1.08 -5.66 -19.91
N THR A 71 -2.11 -6.44 -19.60
CA THR A 71 -3.50 -6.07 -19.85
C THR A 71 -4.30 -5.68 -18.61
N GLY A 72 -3.70 -5.76 -17.43
CA GLY A 72 -4.33 -5.38 -16.17
C GLY A 72 -4.18 -3.88 -15.87
N HIS A 73 -4.25 -3.54 -14.60
CA HIS A 73 -4.11 -2.13 -14.16
C HIS A 73 -2.74 -1.59 -14.53
N ASN A 74 -2.70 -0.41 -15.11
CA ASN A 74 -1.47 0.23 -15.56
C ASN A 74 -1.30 1.68 -15.09
N LYS A 75 -2.20 2.18 -14.26
CA LYS A 75 -2.12 3.53 -13.72
C LYS A 75 -1.36 3.51 -12.40
N ARG A 76 -0.65 4.60 -12.10
CA ARG A 76 0.07 4.73 -10.82
C ARG A 76 -0.90 4.67 -9.64
N ILE A 77 -0.39 4.23 -8.47
CA ILE A 77 -1.19 4.16 -7.24
C ILE A 77 -1.85 5.51 -6.92
N THR A 78 -1.14 6.61 -7.13
CA THR A 78 -1.67 7.96 -6.89
C THR A 78 -2.93 8.26 -7.71
N THR A 79 -3.09 7.65 -8.87
CA THR A 79 -4.31 7.78 -9.67
C THR A 79 -5.49 7.14 -8.96
N PHE A 80 -5.29 5.97 -8.34
CA PHE A 80 -6.35 5.30 -7.56
C PHE A 80 -6.72 6.11 -6.32
N ILE A 81 -5.74 6.74 -5.67
CA ILE A 81 -6.00 7.61 -4.52
C ILE A 81 -6.87 8.79 -4.96
N GLY A 82 -6.47 9.47 -6.02
CA GLY A 82 -7.21 10.62 -6.55
C GLY A 82 -8.62 10.28 -7.03
N ALA A 83 -8.84 9.05 -7.49
CA ALA A 83 -10.15 8.58 -7.94
C ALA A 83 -11.05 8.11 -6.79
N GLY A 84 -10.58 8.15 -5.54
CA GLY A 84 -11.36 7.74 -4.38
C GLY A 84 -11.47 6.23 -4.20
N GLN A 85 -10.63 5.43 -4.86
CA GLN A 85 -10.65 3.98 -4.73
C GLN A 85 -9.80 3.49 -3.55
N ILE A 86 -8.87 4.30 -3.10
CA ILE A 86 -8.06 4.04 -1.91
C ILE A 86 -8.56 5.02 -0.85
N VAL A 87 -8.89 4.51 0.33
CA VAL A 87 -9.45 5.27 1.45
C VAL A 87 -10.70 6.07 1.00
N PRO A 88 -11.72 5.38 0.50
CA PRO A 88 -12.82 6.04 -0.24
C PRO A 88 -13.68 7.00 0.59
N ASN A 89 -13.74 6.85 1.90
CA ASN A 89 -14.59 7.70 2.73
C ASN A 89 -13.82 8.77 3.52
N LEU A 90 -12.50 8.80 3.40
CA LEU A 90 -11.62 9.80 4.03
C LEU A 90 -11.84 9.97 5.55
N GLU A 91 -12.33 8.93 6.24
CA GLU A 91 -12.47 8.93 7.69
C GLU A 91 -11.19 8.41 8.33
N PRO A 92 -10.30 9.27 8.86
CA PRO A 92 -8.97 8.83 9.35
C PRO A 92 -9.04 7.74 10.41
N LYS A 93 -10.09 7.72 11.22
CA LYS A 93 -10.23 6.74 12.30
C LYS A 93 -10.49 5.32 11.80
N GLU A 94 -11.01 5.17 10.58
CA GLU A 94 -11.37 3.88 10.01
C GLU A 94 -10.30 3.31 9.10
N HIS A 95 -9.21 4.06 8.87
CA HIS A 95 -8.18 3.68 7.94
C HIS A 95 -6.79 3.85 8.53
N LYS A 96 -5.96 2.84 8.35
CA LYS A 96 -4.54 2.94 8.59
C LYS A 96 -3.82 2.70 7.27
N ILE A 97 -2.86 3.56 6.96
CA ILE A 97 -2.17 3.54 5.68
C ILE A 97 -0.68 3.38 5.93
N MET A 98 -0.07 2.39 5.26
CA MET A 98 1.37 2.19 5.28
C MET A 98 1.89 2.30 3.86
N ILE A 99 2.97 3.05 3.70
CA ILE A 99 3.55 3.37 2.40
C ILE A 99 4.99 2.88 2.38
N CYS A 100 5.35 2.13 1.35
CA CYS A 100 6.74 1.70 1.18
C CYS A 100 7.11 1.70 -0.30
N GLY A 101 8.06 2.55 -0.67
CA GLY A 101 8.50 2.66 -2.05
C GLY A 101 9.65 3.63 -2.18
N SER A 102 9.82 4.19 -3.38
CA SER A 102 10.83 5.21 -3.61
C SER A 102 10.54 6.46 -2.77
N LEU A 103 11.58 7.28 -2.54
CA LEU A 103 11.41 8.54 -1.82
C LEU A 103 10.36 9.43 -2.48
N ASP A 104 10.38 9.53 -3.80
CA ASP A 104 9.43 10.37 -4.53
C ASP A 104 8.00 9.89 -4.36
N PHE A 105 7.79 8.57 -4.46
CA PHE A 105 6.47 7.98 -4.25
C PHE A 105 5.98 8.23 -2.82
N ASN A 106 6.80 7.93 -1.82
CA ASN A 106 6.44 8.12 -0.42
C ASN A 106 6.07 9.57 -0.13
N LYS A 107 6.85 10.49 -0.66
CA LYS A 107 6.63 11.93 -0.46
C LYS A 107 5.34 12.40 -1.14
N GLU A 108 5.10 11.95 -2.36
CA GLU A 108 3.89 12.31 -3.12
C GLU A 108 2.63 11.83 -2.40
N VAL A 109 2.62 10.55 -1.97
CA VAL A 109 1.47 9.97 -1.29
C VAL A 109 1.25 10.60 0.08
N ALA A 110 2.33 10.82 0.85
CA ALA A 110 2.24 11.48 2.14
C ALA A 110 1.65 12.88 2.03
N THR A 111 2.04 13.63 1.01
CA THR A 111 1.50 14.96 0.75
C THR A 111 0.00 14.90 0.47
N MET A 112 -0.45 13.93 -0.33
CA MET A 112 -1.87 13.76 -0.63
C MET A 112 -2.68 13.47 0.65
N PHE A 113 -2.22 12.53 1.47
CA PHE A 113 -2.95 12.16 2.69
C PHE A 113 -2.89 13.25 3.76
N ASP A 114 -1.77 13.93 3.88
CA ASP A 114 -1.64 15.06 4.81
C ASP A 114 -2.65 16.15 4.46
N GLY A 115 -2.80 16.45 3.18
CA GLY A 115 -3.80 17.41 2.69
C GLY A 115 -5.24 17.01 2.99
N TRP A 116 -5.50 15.72 3.25
CA TRP A 116 -6.83 15.20 3.57
C TRP A 116 -7.03 14.97 5.07
N GLY A 117 -6.11 15.43 5.91
CA GLY A 117 -6.26 15.34 7.36
C GLY A 117 -5.72 14.05 7.99
N PHE A 118 -5.05 13.21 7.23
CA PHE A 118 -4.34 12.06 7.78
C PHE A 118 -3.00 12.53 8.35
N LYS A 119 -2.62 11.96 9.50
CA LYS A 119 -1.35 12.31 10.15
C LYS A 119 -0.36 11.18 10.01
N GLU A 120 0.87 11.53 9.64
CA GLU A 120 1.96 10.56 9.64
C GLU A 120 2.29 10.16 11.07
N GLY A 121 2.33 8.85 11.30
CA GLY A 121 2.73 8.29 12.59
C GLY A 121 4.15 7.81 12.56
N THR A 122 4.70 7.61 13.74
CA THR A 122 6.01 7.01 13.96
C THR A 122 5.86 5.81 14.88
N ASN A 123 6.96 5.10 15.14
CA ASN A 123 6.95 4.01 16.12
C ASN A 123 6.59 4.48 17.52
N LYS A 124 6.73 5.77 17.81
CA LYS A 124 6.47 6.37 19.12
C LYS A 124 5.14 7.07 19.20
N GLU A 125 4.56 7.46 18.07
CA GLU A 125 3.32 8.21 18.00
C GLU A 125 2.32 7.51 17.11
N ALA A 126 1.08 7.41 17.57
CA ALA A 126 0.01 6.91 16.73
C ALA A 126 -0.33 7.93 15.65
N GLY A 127 -0.44 7.46 14.43
CA GLY A 127 -0.85 8.25 13.29
C GLY A 127 -1.79 7.45 12.42
N THR A 128 -2.30 8.08 11.37
CA THR A 128 -3.21 7.43 10.45
C THR A 128 -2.49 6.81 9.25
N PHE A 129 -1.25 7.19 9.00
CA PHE A 129 -0.42 6.50 8.01
C PHE A 129 1.04 6.47 8.46
N VAL A 130 1.80 5.52 7.90
CA VAL A 130 3.21 5.31 8.20
C VAL A 130 3.95 5.12 6.89
N GLN A 131 5.14 5.71 6.79
CA GLN A 131 6.05 5.53 5.67
C GLN A 131 7.17 4.57 6.06
N GLU A 132 7.43 3.60 5.17
CA GLU A 132 8.65 2.80 5.20
C GLU A 132 9.49 3.17 3.98
N LYS A 133 10.74 3.52 4.19
CA LYS A 133 11.60 3.90 3.09
C LYS A 133 12.28 2.67 2.50
N ALA A 134 12.10 2.45 1.21
CA ALA A 134 12.85 1.43 0.50
C ALA A 134 14.30 1.90 0.34
N PHE A 135 15.25 0.99 0.57
CA PHE A 135 16.67 1.32 0.43
C PHE A 135 17.14 1.31 -1.03
N VAL A 136 16.32 0.85 -1.92
CA VAL A 136 16.66 0.79 -3.34
C VAL A 136 15.87 1.85 -4.03
N GLY A 137 16.57 2.79 -4.54
CA GLY A 137 15.98 3.92 -5.26
C GLY A 137 15.25 3.50 -6.54
#